data_2c347bb06f2a7d88ee636a51968862bc
#
_entry.id   2c347bb06f2a7d88ee636a51968862bc
#
_cell.length_a   1.000
_cell.length_b   1.000
_cell.length_c   1.000
_cell.angle_alpha   90.00
_cell.angle_beta   90.00
_cell.angle_gamma   90.00
#
_symmetry.space_group_name_H-M   'P 1'
#
loop_
_entity.id
_entity.type
_entity.pdbx_description
1 polymer ?
#
loop_
_entity_poly.entity_id
_entity_poly.type
_entity_poly.pdbx_seq_one_letter_code
_entity_poly.pdbx_strand_id
1 'polypeptide(L)'
;MISTNDFQRALVFQGGGSLGAYEAGAYKAFYELLSERDKNTGREDNIFDIVAGTSIGAMNATVLVSYVKESKTWKGSAERLIEFWEHLATESGIDKIPGFTEWWNYWH
;
A
#
# COMPACT_ATOMS: atom_id res chain seq x y z
N MET A 1 7.66 31.13 4.79
CA MET A 1 7.94 29.97 3.92
C MET A 1 7.64 28.69 4.68
N ILE A 2 6.91 27.77 4.05
CA ILE A 2 6.55 26.50 4.67
C ILE A 2 7.64 25.49 4.36
N SER A 3 8.22 24.88 5.40
CA SER A 3 9.22 23.84 5.22
C SER A 3 8.54 22.50 4.90
N THR A 4 9.31 21.51 4.42
CA THR A 4 8.79 20.18 4.16
C THR A 4 8.26 19.50 5.43
N ASN A 5 8.71 19.94 6.62
CA ASN A 5 8.26 19.39 7.90
C ASN A 5 6.90 19.95 8.33
N ASP A 6 6.43 21.02 7.68
CA ASP A 6 5.14 21.62 7.99
C ASP A 6 3.98 20.93 7.28
N PHE A 7 4.27 19.99 6.37
CA PHE A 7 3.27 19.26 5.64
C PHE A 7 3.08 17.87 6.22
N GLN A 8 1.83 17.43 6.25
CA GLN A 8 1.51 16.05 6.55
C GLN A 8 1.00 15.39 5.29
N ARG A 9 1.38 14.15 5.10
CA ARG A 9 0.95 13.36 3.95
C ARG A 9 0.05 12.24 4.44
N ALA A 10 -1.16 12.20 3.92
CA ALA A 10 -2.15 11.19 4.29
C ALA A 10 -2.38 10.21 3.14
N LEU A 11 -2.46 8.94 3.48
CA LEU A 11 -2.83 7.87 2.56
C LEU A 11 -4.21 7.37 2.96
N VAL A 12 -5.17 7.42 2.04
CA VAL A 12 -6.55 7.02 2.30
C VAL A 12 -6.95 5.93 1.33
N PHE A 13 -7.38 4.78 1.87
CA PHE A 13 -7.89 3.68 1.07
C PHE A 13 -9.41 3.64 1.15
N GLN A 14 -10.06 3.57 -0.01
CA GLN A 14 -11.51 3.44 -0.07
C GLN A 14 -11.93 1.98 0.04
N GLY A 15 -13.20 1.77 0.39
CA GLY A 15 -13.78 0.44 0.35
C GLY A 15 -14.14 0.06 -1.09
N GLY A 16 -14.60 -1.18 -1.28
CA GLY A 16 -15.02 -1.62 -2.60
C GLY A 16 -14.67 -3.08 -2.89
N GLY A 17 -14.56 -3.92 -1.89
CA GLY A 17 -14.35 -5.35 -2.08
C GLY A 17 -13.07 -5.67 -2.84
N SER A 18 -13.20 -6.30 -4.01
CA SER A 18 -12.04 -6.71 -4.82
C SER A 18 -11.17 -5.54 -5.28
N LEU A 19 -11.68 -4.31 -5.20
CA LEU A 19 -10.88 -3.12 -5.51
C LEU A 19 -9.73 -2.93 -4.51
N GLY A 20 -9.79 -3.59 -3.36
CA GLY A 20 -8.69 -3.56 -2.39
C GLY A 20 -7.39 -4.08 -2.96
N ALA A 21 -7.45 -5.13 -3.78
CA ALA A 21 -6.25 -5.66 -4.46
C ALA A 21 -5.72 -4.67 -5.50
N TYR A 22 -6.63 -4.00 -6.20
CA TYR A 22 -6.26 -2.94 -7.13
C TYR A 22 -5.53 -1.81 -6.40
N GLU A 23 -6.03 -1.44 -5.23
CA GLU A 23 -5.41 -0.40 -4.40
C GLU A 23 -3.98 -0.78 -3.99
N ALA A 24 -3.72 -2.07 -3.75
CA ALA A 24 -2.38 -2.52 -3.41
C ALA A 24 -1.39 -2.25 -4.55
N GLY A 25 -1.80 -2.49 -5.79
CA GLY A 25 -0.98 -2.16 -6.95
C GLY A 25 -0.76 -0.67 -7.11
N ALA A 26 -1.83 0.12 -6.93
CA ALA A 26 -1.73 1.57 -6.99
C ALA A 26 -0.81 2.11 -5.89
N TYR A 27 -0.92 1.56 -4.69
CA TYR A 27 -0.04 1.93 -3.58
C TYR A 27 1.43 1.70 -3.93
N LYS A 28 1.73 0.55 -4.53
CA LYS A 28 3.12 0.25 -4.92
C LYS A 28 3.68 1.32 -5.84
N ALA A 29 2.89 1.74 -6.84
CA ALA A 29 3.31 2.78 -7.77
C ALA A 29 3.53 4.12 -7.06
N PHE A 30 2.61 4.51 -6.19
CA PHE A 30 2.75 5.74 -5.40
C PHE A 30 3.95 5.69 -4.48
N TYR A 31 4.15 4.57 -3.83
CA TYR A 31 5.29 4.41 -2.93
C TYR A 31 6.61 4.58 -3.66
N GLU A 32 6.76 3.94 -4.82
CA GLU A 32 7.97 4.05 -5.62
C GLU A 32 8.23 5.48 -6.05
N LEU A 33 7.19 6.18 -6.50
CA LEU A 33 7.29 7.56 -6.92
C LEU A 33 7.68 8.48 -5.77
N LEU A 34 7.00 8.37 -4.64
CA LEU A 34 7.26 9.22 -3.47
C LEU A 34 8.61 8.90 -2.84
N SER A 35 9.00 7.64 -2.82
CA SER A 35 10.27 7.22 -2.29
C SER A 35 11.42 7.87 -3.07
N GLU A 36 11.31 7.90 -4.39
CA GLU A 36 12.29 8.56 -5.23
C GLU A 36 12.31 10.07 -5.00
N ARG A 37 11.12 10.67 -4.90
CA ARG A 37 10.98 12.11 -4.68
C ARG A 37 11.52 12.53 -3.32
N ASP A 38 11.38 11.68 -2.32
CA ASP A 38 11.76 12.00 -0.94
C ASP A 38 13.23 11.70 -0.63
N LYS A 39 13.99 11.21 -1.59
CA LYS A 39 15.42 10.97 -1.40
C LYS A 39 16.10 12.23 -0.91
N ASN A 40 16.94 12.07 0.11
CA ASN A 40 17.74 13.15 0.67
C ASN A 40 16.91 14.27 1.32
N THR A 41 15.65 14.00 1.65
CA THR A 41 14.79 14.99 2.32
C THR A 41 14.59 14.71 3.81
N GLY A 42 15.06 13.55 4.29
CA GLY A 42 14.83 13.12 5.66
C GLY A 42 13.51 12.39 5.83
N ARG A 43 12.77 12.16 4.75
CA ARG A 43 11.49 11.45 4.80
C ARG A 43 11.54 10.05 4.20
N GLU A 44 12.70 9.56 3.85
CA GLU A 44 12.87 8.28 3.16
C GLU A 44 12.24 7.12 3.91
N ASP A 45 12.28 7.16 5.24
CA ASP A 45 11.72 6.12 6.09
C ASP A 45 10.38 6.51 6.69
N ASN A 46 9.83 7.64 6.30
CA ASN A 46 8.58 8.18 6.86
C ASN A 46 7.73 8.81 5.76
N ILE A 47 7.36 8.00 4.79
CA ILE A 47 6.67 8.46 3.58
C ILE A 47 5.29 9.04 3.90
N PHE A 48 4.53 8.40 4.78
CA PHE A 48 3.18 8.84 5.15
C PHE A 48 3.10 9.11 6.65
N ASP A 49 2.36 10.16 7.01
CA ASP A 49 2.12 10.56 8.40
C ASP A 49 0.81 9.98 8.92
N ILE A 50 -0.17 9.84 8.05
CA ILE A 50 -1.52 9.40 8.40
C ILE A 50 -1.95 8.32 7.41
N VAL A 51 -2.51 7.24 7.90
CA VAL A 51 -3.09 6.20 7.06
C VAL A 51 -4.51 5.95 7.54
N ALA A 52 -5.45 5.98 6.61
CA ALA A 52 -6.86 5.75 6.91
C ALA A 52 -7.48 4.85 5.86
N GLY A 53 -8.55 4.17 6.22
CA GLY A 53 -9.26 3.31 5.27
C GLY A 53 -10.62 2.91 5.79
N THR A 54 -11.53 2.57 4.86
CA THR A 54 -12.87 2.09 5.18
C THR A 54 -13.08 0.73 4.54
N SER A 55 -13.77 -0.18 5.24
CA SER A 55 -14.06 -1.52 4.74
C SER A 55 -12.78 -2.25 4.35
N ILE A 56 -12.68 -2.77 3.12
CA ILE A 56 -11.46 -3.44 2.64
C ILE A 56 -10.26 -2.50 2.65
N GLY A 57 -10.49 -1.19 2.50
CA GLY A 57 -9.43 -0.20 2.63
C GLY A 57 -8.85 -0.15 4.04
N ALA A 58 -9.67 -0.43 5.06
CA ALA A 58 -9.18 -0.51 6.43
C ALA A 58 -8.25 -1.72 6.61
N MET A 59 -8.50 -2.81 5.90
CA MET A 59 -7.59 -3.96 5.90
C MET A 59 -6.24 -3.60 5.30
N ASN A 60 -6.23 -2.91 4.16
CA ASN A 60 -5.00 -2.43 3.54
C ASN A 60 -4.24 -1.51 4.49
N ALA A 61 -4.93 -0.56 5.11
CA ALA A 61 -4.33 0.37 6.06
C ALA A 61 -3.71 -0.38 7.25
N THR A 62 -4.43 -1.37 7.78
CA THR A 62 -3.95 -2.15 8.91
C THR A 62 -2.68 -2.94 8.56
N VAL A 63 -2.65 -3.56 7.40
CA VAL A 63 -1.45 -4.30 6.96
C VAL A 63 -0.25 -3.38 6.88
N LEU A 64 -0.42 -2.20 6.27
CA LEU A 64 0.67 -1.23 6.14
C LEU A 64 1.15 -0.72 7.48
N VAL A 65 0.23 -0.27 8.32
CA VAL A 65 0.59 0.31 9.62
C VAL A 65 1.26 -0.73 10.51
N SER A 66 0.76 -1.96 10.51
CA SER A 66 1.37 -3.05 11.28
C SER A 66 2.79 -3.33 10.81
N TYR A 67 2.99 -3.37 9.49
CA TYR A 67 4.32 -3.59 8.93
C TYR A 67 5.30 -2.49 9.35
N VAL A 68 4.89 -1.23 9.19
CA VAL A 68 5.75 -0.10 9.51
C VAL A 68 6.04 -0.03 11.01
N LYS A 69 5.06 -0.36 11.84
CA LYS A 69 5.23 -0.36 13.28
C LYS A 69 6.26 -1.40 13.72
N GLU A 70 6.27 -2.57 13.09
CA GLU A 70 7.23 -3.63 13.41
C GLU A 70 8.61 -3.37 12.81
N SER A 71 8.66 -2.99 11.53
CA SER A 71 9.92 -2.82 10.80
C SER A 71 10.59 -1.48 11.03
N LYS A 72 9.84 -0.49 11.49
CA LYS A 72 10.30 0.89 11.70
C LYS A 72 10.66 1.60 10.40
N THR A 73 10.20 1.09 9.27
CA THR A 73 10.46 1.69 7.96
C THR A 73 9.29 1.38 7.01
N TRP A 74 9.10 2.25 6.04
CA TRP A 74 8.14 2.00 4.95
C TRP A 74 8.73 1.14 3.84
N LYS A 75 10.03 0.94 3.85
CA LYS A 75 10.70 0.11 2.84
C LYS A 75 10.22 -1.33 2.96
N GLY A 76 9.74 -1.89 1.85
CA GLY A 76 9.17 -3.23 1.81
C GLY A 76 7.67 -3.26 2.08
N SER A 77 7.04 -2.12 2.38
CA SER A 77 5.61 -2.08 2.70
C SER A 77 4.73 -2.45 1.52
N ALA A 78 5.11 -2.06 0.30
CA ALA A 78 4.35 -2.38 -0.90
C ALA A 78 4.35 -3.88 -1.16
N GLU A 79 5.51 -4.51 -1.03
CA GLU A 79 5.65 -5.96 -1.19
C GLU A 79 4.86 -6.70 -0.14
N ARG A 80 4.84 -6.21 1.09
CA ARG A 80 4.07 -6.83 2.16
C ARG A 80 2.57 -6.77 1.88
N LEU A 81 2.09 -5.65 1.36
CA LEU A 81 0.68 -5.49 1.02
C LEU A 81 0.28 -6.42 -0.13
N ILE A 82 1.12 -6.52 -1.15
CA ILE A 82 0.89 -7.41 -2.28
C ILE A 82 0.87 -8.87 -1.82
N GLU A 83 1.80 -9.26 -0.96
CA GLU A 83 1.86 -10.59 -0.39
C GLU A 83 0.57 -10.94 0.37
N PHE A 84 0.02 -9.98 1.12
CA PHE A 84 -1.25 -10.18 1.81
C PHE A 84 -2.36 -10.53 0.83
N TRP A 85 -2.45 -9.81 -0.28
CA TRP A 85 -3.49 -10.07 -1.27
C TRP A 85 -3.28 -11.36 -2.03
N GLU A 86 -2.04 -11.75 -2.31
CA GLU A 86 -1.73 -13.04 -2.91
C GLU A 86 -2.21 -14.19 -2.02
N HIS A 87 -1.90 -14.08 -0.73
CA HIS A 87 -2.30 -15.09 0.24
C HIS A 87 -3.82 -15.19 0.35
N LEU A 88 -4.48 -14.04 0.44
CA LEU A 88 -5.95 -13.98 0.53
C LEU A 88 -6.61 -14.55 -0.74
N ALA A 89 -6.08 -14.23 -1.90
CA ALA A 89 -6.60 -14.73 -3.18
C ALA A 89 -6.48 -16.25 -3.26
N THR A 90 -5.34 -16.78 -2.88
CA THR A 90 -5.09 -18.24 -2.90
C THR A 90 -6.04 -18.97 -1.97
N GLU A 91 -6.22 -18.48 -0.74
CA GLU A 91 -7.09 -19.12 0.24
C GLU A 91 -8.56 -19.02 -0.12
N SER A 92 -8.99 -17.90 -0.70
CA SER A 92 -10.40 -17.67 -1.03
C SER A 92 -10.80 -18.27 -2.37
N GLY A 93 -9.83 -18.69 -3.20
CA GLY A 93 -10.12 -19.21 -4.52
C GLY A 93 -10.35 -18.14 -5.57
N ILE A 94 -10.14 -16.87 -5.24
CA ILE A 94 -10.29 -15.76 -6.19
C ILE A 94 -9.34 -15.93 -7.37
N ASP A 95 -8.18 -16.51 -7.15
CA ASP A 95 -7.18 -16.78 -8.18
C ASP A 95 -7.70 -17.72 -9.27
N LYS A 96 -8.80 -18.44 -9.01
CA LYS A 96 -9.43 -19.34 -9.98
C LYS A 96 -10.43 -18.62 -10.88
N ILE A 97 -10.72 -17.36 -10.61
CA ILE A 97 -11.62 -16.56 -11.45
C ILE A 97 -10.90 -16.26 -12.77
N PRO A 98 -11.56 -16.53 -13.94
CA PRO A 98 -10.94 -16.25 -15.23
C PRO A 98 -10.50 -14.78 -15.34
N GLY A 99 -9.26 -14.57 -15.77
CA GLY A 99 -8.70 -13.23 -15.94
C GLY A 99 -8.04 -12.65 -14.70
N PHE A 100 -8.24 -13.27 -13.52
CA PHE A 100 -7.65 -12.72 -12.30
C PHE A 100 -6.12 -12.81 -12.32
N THR A 101 -5.57 -13.96 -12.73
CA THR A 101 -4.13 -14.16 -12.76
C THR A 101 -3.45 -13.18 -13.72
N GLU A 102 -4.05 -12.97 -14.88
CA GLU A 102 -3.53 -12.04 -15.87
C GLU A 102 -3.56 -10.62 -15.35
N TRP A 103 -4.67 -10.22 -14.74
CA TRP A 103 -4.80 -8.91 -14.15
C TRP A 103 -3.80 -8.71 -13.01
N TRP A 104 -3.65 -9.70 -12.14
CA TRP A 104 -2.72 -9.63 -11.01
C TRP A 104 -1.27 -9.49 -11.49
N ASN A 105 -0.90 -10.28 -12.51
CA ASN A 105 0.45 -10.24 -13.03
C ASN A 105 0.78 -8.92 -13.71
N TYR A 106 -0.22 -8.22 -14.22
CA TYR A 106 -0.03 -6.90 -14.81
C TYR A 106 0.46 -5.89 -13.78
N TRP A 107 -0.08 -5.95 -12.56
CA TRP A 107 0.25 -5.00 -11.50
C TRP A 107 1.44 -5.43 -10.64
N HIS A 108 1.84 -6.64 -10.73
CA HIS A 108 2.85 -7.28 -9.89
C HIS A 108 4.24 -7.25 -10.59
#